data_fff4862d8c65af7681c7c93e5351d3ea
#
_entry.id   fff4862d8c65af7681c7c93e5351d3ea
#
_cell.length_a   1.000
_cell.length_b   1.000
_cell.length_c   1.000
_cell.angle_alpha   90.00
_cell.angle_beta   90.00
_cell.angle_gamma   90.00
#
_symmetry.space_group_name_H-M   'P 1'
#
loop_
_entity.id
_entity.type
_entity.pdbx_description
1 polymer ?
#
loop_
_entity_poly.entity_id
_entity_poly.type
_entity_poly.pdbx_seq_one_letter_code
_entity_poly.pdbx_strand_id
1 'polypeptide(L)'
;KGVQNILDAVVDYLPSPTEVDAQPLTDEEGEPTGEHAIVSADETFKALAFKITDDRFGTLTFVRIYSGTLKKGDTILNAATGKTERVGRMCEMQADDRNELTSAQAGDIIAIVGMKSNVQTGHTLCDPKHPIVLEAMVFPKPVISISVKPKDKGSTEKMGIAIGKMVAEDPTFKVETDEDSGETILSGMGELHLDIKVDILK
;
A
#
# COMPACT_ATOMS: atom_id res chain seq x y z
N LYS A 1 27.50 -16.34 9.30
CA LYS A 1 27.32 -17.08 10.59
C LYS A 1 26.19 -16.40 11.35
N GLY A 2 25.31 -17.20 12.04
CA GLY A 2 24.26 -16.66 12.91
C GLY A 2 22.87 -16.52 12.29
N VAL A 3 22.64 -16.82 11.01
CA VAL A 3 21.31 -16.74 10.37
C VAL A 3 20.30 -17.67 11.05
N GLN A 4 20.70 -18.88 11.43
CA GLN A 4 19.84 -19.80 12.18
C GLN A 4 19.36 -19.20 13.50
N ASN A 5 20.25 -18.58 14.27
CA ASN A 5 19.87 -17.94 15.54
C ASN A 5 18.87 -16.78 15.34
N ILE A 6 18.93 -16.07 14.21
CA ILE A 6 17.95 -15.03 13.88
C ILE A 6 16.59 -15.67 13.61
N LEU A 7 16.55 -16.76 12.83
CA LEU A 7 15.31 -17.47 12.55
C LEU A 7 14.69 -18.06 13.81
N ASP A 8 15.51 -18.67 14.67
CA ASP A 8 15.06 -19.19 15.97
C ASP A 8 14.49 -18.05 16.83
N ALA A 9 15.18 -16.90 16.89
CA ALA A 9 14.70 -15.73 17.63
C ALA A 9 13.38 -15.15 17.08
N VAL A 10 13.17 -15.21 15.76
CA VAL A 10 11.89 -14.83 15.14
C VAL A 10 10.76 -15.74 15.62
N VAL A 11 11.00 -17.06 15.67
CA VAL A 11 10.00 -18.05 16.15
C VAL A 11 9.76 -17.89 17.64
N ASP A 12 10.80 -17.64 18.44
CA ASP A 12 10.70 -17.61 19.89
C ASP A 12 10.14 -16.31 20.46
N TYR A 13 10.33 -15.16 19.76
CA TYR A 13 10.04 -13.84 20.33
C TYR A 13 9.02 -13.01 19.54
N LEU A 14 8.74 -13.31 18.29
CA LEU A 14 7.73 -12.57 17.53
C LEU A 14 6.37 -13.27 17.62
N PRO A 15 5.29 -12.53 17.96
CA PRO A 15 3.96 -13.11 18.07
C PRO A 15 3.41 -13.49 16.69
N SER A 16 2.64 -14.57 16.65
CA SER A 16 1.83 -14.92 15.49
C SER A 16 0.63 -13.98 15.34
N PRO A 17 -0.02 -13.92 14.15
CA PRO A 17 -1.20 -13.08 13.96
C PRO A 17 -2.35 -13.36 14.94
N THR A 18 -2.43 -14.56 15.53
CA THR A 18 -3.45 -14.95 16.50
C THR A 18 -3.11 -14.62 17.96
N GLU A 19 -1.89 -14.18 18.21
CA GLU A 19 -1.38 -13.84 19.55
C GLU A 19 -1.33 -12.32 19.80
N VAL A 20 -1.60 -11.51 18.77
CA VAL A 20 -1.69 -10.05 18.88
C VAL A 20 -3.13 -9.61 18.99
N ASP A 21 -3.35 -8.43 19.58
CA ASP A 21 -4.67 -7.81 19.61
C ASP A 21 -5.21 -7.61 18.19
N ALA A 22 -6.48 -7.96 18.02
CA ALA A 22 -7.16 -7.80 16.74
C ALA A 22 -7.27 -6.30 16.38
N GLN A 23 -7.04 -5.99 15.09
CA GLN A 23 -7.07 -4.61 14.61
C GLN A 23 -8.46 -3.99 14.76
N PRO A 24 -8.58 -2.81 15.40
CA PRO A 24 -9.85 -2.11 15.48
C PRO A 24 -10.33 -1.68 14.09
N LEU A 25 -11.65 -1.63 13.93
CA LEU A 25 -12.30 -1.22 12.70
C LEU A 25 -12.94 0.15 12.86
N THR A 26 -12.85 0.95 11.83
CA THR A 26 -13.55 2.23 11.71
C THR A 26 -14.54 2.18 10.54
N ASP A 27 -15.53 3.03 10.56
CA ASP A 27 -16.40 3.25 9.41
C ASP A 27 -15.70 4.09 8.32
N GLU A 28 -16.44 4.45 7.27
CA GLU A 28 -15.92 5.26 6.15
C GLU A 28 -15.62 6.70 6.59
N GLU A 29 -16.22 7.18 7.66
CA GLU A 29 -16.01 8.49 8.26
C GLU A 29 -14.81 8.51 9.24
N GLY A 30 -14.27 7.33 9.58
CA GLY A 30 -13.13 7.15 10.48
C GLY A 30 -13.52 7.05 11.96
N GLU A 31 -14.81 6.90 12.27
CA GLU A 31 -15.29 6.70 13.64
C GLU A 31 -15.17 5.23 14.06
N PRO A 32 -14.74 4.94 15.30
CA PRO A 32 -14.61 3.58 15.79
C PRO A 32 -15.95 2.83 15.79
N THR A 33 -16.01 1.68 15.12
CA THR A 33 -17.21 0.82 15.11
C THR A 33 -17.36 -0.03 16.38
N GLY A 34 -16.31 -0.15 17.17
CA GLY A 34 -16.23 -1.09 18.30
C GLY A 34 -15.99 -2.53 17.89
N GLU A 35 -15.88 -2.81 16.61
CA GLU A 35 -15.56 -4.12 16.06
C GLU A 35 -14.05 -4.26 15.79
N HIS A 36 -13.57 -5.49 15.65
CA HIS A 36 -12.19 -5.82 15.36
C HIS A 36 -12.08 -6.82 14.22
N ALA A 37 -10.98 -6.76 13.47
CA ALA A 37 -10.66 -7.71 12.41
C ALA A 37 -10.18 -9.03 13.04
N ILE A 38 -11.08 -10.01 13.15
CA ILE A 38 -10.76 -11.33 13.70
C ILE A 38 -9.92 -12.11 12.70
N VAL A 39 -8.80 -12.69 13.17
CA VAL A 39 -7.91 -13.51 12.36
C VAL A 39 -8.55 -14.89 12.13
N SER A 40 -9.37 -15.00 11.10
CA SER A 40 -10.06 -16.22 10.69
C SER A 40 -10.29 -16.21 9.18
N ALA A 41 -10.14 -17.35 8.55
CA ALA A 41 -10.40 -17.54 7.12
C ALA A 41 -11.89 -17.48 6.74
N ASP A 42 -12.77 -17.77 7.72
CA ASP A 42 -14.23 -17.84 7.52
C ASP A 42 -14.92 -16.48 7.67
N GLU A 43 -14.18 -15.48 8.11
CA GLU A 43 -14.67 -14.13 8.30
C GLU A 43 -14.73 -13.33 6.99
N THR A 44 -15.33 -12.15 7.04
CA THR A 44 -15.37 -11.20 5.91
C THR A 44 -13.97 -10.70 5.58
N PHE A 45 -13.63 -10.65 4.29
CA PHE A 45 -12.32 -10.20 3.82
C PHE A 45 -12.02 -8.76 4.22
N LYS A 46 -10.88 -8.57 4.87
CA LYS A 46 -10.31 -7.27 5.24
C LYS A 46 -8.80 -7.34 5.14
N ALA A 47 -8.20 -6.38 4.48
CA ALA A 47 -6.77 -6.34 4.24
C ALA A 47 -6.25 -4.90 4.14
N LEU A 48 -4.97 -4.72 4.39
CA LEU A 48 -4.26 -3.44 4.31
C LEU A 48 -3.20 -3.49 3.22
N ALA A 49 -3.27 -2.56 2.28
CA ALA A 49 -2.20 -2.29 1.33
C ALA A 49 -1.09 -1.51 2.04
N PHE A 50 -0.03 -2.16 2.50
CA PHE A 50 1.01 -1.54 3.33
C PHE A 50 2.26 -1.13 2.57
N LYS A 51 2.43 -1.60 1.33
CA LYS A 51 3.55 -1.24 0.46
C LYS A 51 3.15 -1.37 -1.00
N ILE A 52 3.57 -0.41 -1.81
CA ILE A 52 3.44 -0.46 -3.26
C ILE A 52 4.82 -0.33 -3.86
N THR A 53 5.11 -1.13 -4.87
CA THR A 53 6.33 -1.04 -5.67
C THR A 53 6.00 -1.13 -7.14
N ASP A 54 6.71 -0.37 -7.96
CA ASP A 54 6.60 -0.45 -9.41
C ASP A 54 7.90 -1.01 -9.98
N ASP A 55 7.80 -2.07 -10.73
CA ASP A 55 8.95 -2.68 -11.38
C ASP A 55 8.72 -2.87 -12.89
N ARG A 56 9.68 -3.46 -13.58
CA ARG A 56 9.60 -3.73 -15.04
C ARG A 56 8.43 -4.63 -15.45
N PHE A 57 7.78 -5.30 -14.50
CA PHE A 57 6.65 -6.22 -14.74
C PHE A 57 5.32 -5.63 -14.30
N GLY A 58 5.31 -4.38 -13.84
CA GLY A 58 4.14 -3.64 -13.39
C GLY A 58 4.10 -3.39 -11.88
N THR A 59 3.03 -2.77 -11.44
CA THR A 59 2.82 -2.40 -10.05
C THR A 59 2.48 -3.63 -9.21
N LEU A 60 3.18 -3.79 -8.09
CA LEU A 60 2.91 -4.76 -7.04
C LEU A 60 2.33 -4.05 -5.83
N THR A 61 1.14 -4.45 -5.43
CA THR A 61 0.52 -3.99 -4.18
C THR A 61 0.67 -5.08 -3.13
N PHE A 62 1.55 -4.85 -2.15
CA PHE A 62 1.72 -5.76 -1.02
C PHE A 62 0.60 -5.55 -0.01
N VAL A 63 -0.05 -6.64 0.32
CA VAL A 63 -1.26 -6.64 1.13
C VAL A 63 -1.11 -7.62 2.28
N ARG A 64 -1.40 -7.17 3.51
CA ARG A 64 -1.60 -8.05 4.66
C ARG A 64 -3.09 -8.32 4.83
N ILE A 65 -3.47 -9.59 4.84
CA ILE A 65 -4.84 -10.02 5.09
C ILE A 65 -5.03 -10.15 6.60
N TYR A 66 -5.94 -9.34 7.16
CA TYR A 66 -6.26 -9.37 8.59
C TYR A 66 -7.42 -10.30 8.91
N SER A 67 -8.34 -10.50 7.95
CA SER A 67 -9.55 -11.28 8.14
C SER A 67 -10.04 -11.85 6.82
N GLY A 68 -10.67 -13.02 6.86
CA GLY A 68 -11.29 -13.65 5.71
C GLY A 68 -10.32 -14.33 4.74
N THR A 69 -10.86 -14.67 3.58
CA THR A 69 -10.14 -15.32 2.47
C THR A 69 -10.30 -14.51 1.19
N LEU A 70 -9.24 -14.37 0.42
CA LEU A 70 -9.21 -13.74 -0.90
C LEU A 70 -8.87 -14.80 -1.96
N LYS A 71 -9.66 -14.85 -3.04
CA LYS A 71 -9.43 -15.76 -4.16
C LYS A 71 -9.19 -14.98 -5.45
N LYS A 72 -8.42 -15.57 -6.35
CA LYS A 72 -8.26 -15.05 -7.71
C LYS A 72 -9.62 -14.91 -8.38
N GLY A 73 -9.94 -13.72 -8.86
CA GLY A 73 -11.22 -13.41 -9.49
C GLY A 73 -12.26 -12.77 -8.59
N ASP A 74 -12.03 -12.71 -7.28
CA ASP A 74 -12.91 -11.99 -6.35
C ASP A 74 -12.92 -10.50 -6.67
N THR A 75 -14.02 -9.84 -6.28
CA THR A 75 -14.14 -8.38 -6.35
C THR A 75 -13.92 -7.82 -4.95
N ILE A 76 -13.01 -6.85 -4.86
CA ILE A 76 -12.68 -6.14 -3.62
C ILE A 76 -13.00 -4.66 -3.76
N LEU A 77 -13.30 -4.01 -2.64
CA LEU A 77 -13.50 -2.57 -2.52
C LEU A 77 -12.25 -1.93 -1.94
N ASN A 78 -11.77 -0.86 -2.56
CA ASN A 78 -10.84 0.07 -1.95
C ASN A 78 -11.65 1.09 -1.15
N ALA A 79 -11.67 0.98 0.18
CA ALA A 79 -12.48 1.81 1.06
C ALA A 79 -12.16 3.31 0.94
N ALA A 80 -10.88 3.67 0.70
CA ALA A 80 -10.47 5.07 0.58
C ALA A 80 -10.96 5.75 -0.70
N THR A 81 -11.17 5.00 -1.79
CA THR A 81 -11.59 5.56 -3.09
C THR A 81 -13.03 5.23 -3.46
N GLY A 82 -13.69 4.33 -2.72
CA GLY A 82 -15.02 3.81 -3.05
C GLY A 82 -15.06 2.97 -4.34
N LYS A 83 -13.92 2.60 -4.90
CA LYS A 83 -13.84 1.86 -6.17
C LYS A 83 -13.67 0.37 -5.95
N THR A 84 -14.43 -0.41 -6.70
CA THR A 84 -14.27 -1.86 -6.72
C THR A 84 -13.34 -2.31 -7.84
N GLU A 85 -12.62 -3.39 -7.60
CA GLU A 85 -11.73 -3.99 -8.56
C GLU A 85 -11.73 -5.51 -8.46
N ARG A 86 -11.55 -6.17 -9.61
CA ARG A 86 -11.43 -7.62 -9.65
C ARG A 86 -9.97 -8.04 -9.47
N VAL A 87 -9.72 -8.91 -8.50
CA VAL A 87 -8.39 -9.46 -8.22
C VAL A 87 -7.93 -10.33 -9.39
N GLY A 88 -6.85 -9.92 -10.02
CA GLY A 88 -6.22 -10.62 -11.13
C GLY A 88 -5.26 -11.70 -10.64
N ARG A 89 -3.96 -11.41 -10.70
CA ARG A 89 -2.91 -12.30 -10.20
C ARG A 89 -2.53 -11.94 -8.77
N MET A 90 -2.35 -12.97 -7.97
CA MET A 90 -1.80 -12.86 -6.61
C MET A 90 -0.53 -13.70 -6.54
N CYS A 91 0.46 -13.25 -5.81
CA CYS A 91 1.72 -13.93 -5.64
C CYS A 91 2.17 -13.87 -4.18
N GLU A 92 2.76 -14.96 -3.71
CA GLU A 92 3.67 -14.94 -2.57
C GLU A 92 5.06 -14.55 -3.09
N MET A 93 5.69 -13.60 -2.42
CA MET A 93 7.00 -13.10 -2.81
C MET A 93 8.09 -13.68 -1.91
N GLN A 94 9.09 -14.32 -2.54
CA GLN A 94 10.31 -14.79 -1.87
C GLN A 94 11.50 -14.11 -2.55
N ALA A 95 11.96 -13.00 -1.97
CA ALA A 95 12.90 -12.09 -2.63
C ALA A 95 12.36 -11.65 -4.00
N ASP A 96 13.01 -12.03 -5.11
CA ASP A 96 12.58 -11.71 -6.48
C ASP A 96 11.67 -12.77 -7.11
N ASP A 97 11.51 -13.91 -6.46
CA ASP A 97 10.68 -15.01 -6.95
C ASP A 97 9.20 -14.75 -6.67
N ARG A 98 8.36 -15.03 -7.66
CA ARG A 98 6.90 -14.83 -7.62
C ARG A 98 6.19 -16.16 -7.72
N ASN A 99 5.71 -16.66 -6.60
CA ASN A 99 4.90 -17.89 -6.55
C ASN A 99 3.43 -17.53 -6.70
N GLU A 100 2.80 -17.89 -7.82
CA GLU A 100 1.38 -17.58 -8.04
C GLU A 100 0.49 -18.29 -7.02
N LEU A 101 -0.48 -17.55 -6.48
CA LEU A 101 -1.49 -18.03 -5.55
C LEU A 101 -2.88 -18.02 -6.21
N THR A 102 -3.68 -19.03 -5.92
CA THR A 102 -5.10 -19.08 -6.26
C THR A 102 -5.98 -18.52 -5.14
N SER A 103 -5.52 -18.61 -3.91
CA SER A 103 -6.19 -18.07 -2.71
C SER A 103 -5.17 -17.70 -1.65
N ALA A 104 -5.54 -16.78 -0.77
CA ALA A 104 -4.80 -16.39 0.42
C ALA A 104 -5.79 -16.08 1.54
N GLN A 105 -5.37 -16.15 2.80
CA GLN A 105 -6.26 -16.05 3.95
C GLN A 105 -5.69 -15.14 5.05
N ALA A 106 -6.49 -14.92 6.08
CA ALA A 106 -6.10 -14.14 7.25
C ALA A 106 -4.74 -14.59 7.82
N GLY A 107 -3.84 -13.63 8.02
CA GLY A 107 -2.44 -13.83 8.44
C GLY A 107 -1.44 -13.78 7.28
N ASP A 108 -1.86 -14.02 6.04
CA ASP A 108 -0.96 -14.00 4.88
C ASP A 108 -0.55 -12.59 4.49
N ILE A 109 0.67 -12.49 3.94
CA ILE A 109 1.18 -11.32 3.24
C ILE A 109 1.40 -11.72 1.77
N ILE A 110 0.69 -11.06 0.87
CA ILE A 110 0.73 -11.35 -0.56
C ILE A 110 0.99 -10.10 -1.39
N ALA A 111 1.35 -10.27 -2.64
CA ALA A 111 1.38 -9.22 -3.64
C ALA A 111 0.25 -9.40 -4.66
N ILE A 112 -0.57 -8.36 -4.86
CA ILE A 112 -1.55 -8.30 -5.94
C ILE A 112 -0.92 -7.55 -7.10
N VAL A 113 -0.95 -8.14 -8.31
CA VAL A 113 -0.28 -7.62 -9.48
C VAL A 113 -1.23 -6.75 -10.30
N GLY A 114 -0.80 -5.52 -10.61
CA GLY A 114 -1.45 -4.66 -11.58
C GLY A 114 -2.81 -4.12 -11.18
N MET A 115 -2.99 -3.73 -9.92
CA MET A 115 -4.20 -3.05 -9.46
C MET A 115 -4.36 -1.70 -10.15
N LYS A 116 -5.60 -1.39 -10.56
CA LYS A 116 -5.95 -0.19 -11.35
C LYS A 116 -6.71 0.87 -10.54
N SER A 117 -7.20 0.54 -9.36
CA SER A 117 -8.10 1.38 -8.55
C SER A 117 -7.41 2.52 -7.79
N ASN A 118 -6.24 2.97 -8.22
CA ASN A 118 -5.43 3.98 -7.53
C ASN A 118 -5.20 3.63 -6.04
N VAL A 119 -4.83 2.37 -5.79
CA VAL A 119 -4.45 1.96 -4.44
C VAL A 119 -3.17 2.70 -4.04
N GLN A 120 -3.17 3.19 -2.81
CA GLN A 120 -2.00 3.81 -2.19
C GLN A 120 -1.64 3.04 -0.91
N THR A 121 -0.41 3.21 -0.47
CA THR A 121 0.05 2.68 0.82
C THR A 121 -0.83 3.24 1.94
N GLY A 122 -1.38 2.34 2.77
CA GLY A 122 -2.31 2.69 3.85
C GLY A 122 -3.80 2.48 3.50
N HIS A 123 -4.13 2.18 2.25
CA HIS A 123 -5.53 1.92 1.89
C HIS A 123 -6.02 0.56 2.39
N THR A 124 -7.25 0.54 2.88
CA THR A 124 -7.97 -0.68 3.24
C THR A 124 -8.63 -1.29 2.01
N LEU A 125 -8.48 -2.59 1.85
CA LEU A 125 -9.17 -3.41 0.85
C LEU A 125 -10.12 -4.36 1.57
N CYS A 126 -11.40 -4.34 1.22
CA CYS A 126 -12.43 -5.11 1.92
C CYS A 126 -13.47 -5.70 0.97
N ASP A 127 -14.40 -6.49 1.53
CA ASP A 127 -15.57 -7.00 0.80
C ASP A 127 -16.49 -5.81 0.43
N PRO A 128 -16.91 -5.67 -0.85
CA PRO A 128 -17.81 -4.60 -1.28
C PRO A 128 -19.17 -4.58 -0.56
N LYS A 129 -19.59 -5.69 0.02
CA LYS A 129 -20.86 -5.80 0.76
C LYS A 129 -20.74 -5.33 2.22
N HIS A 130 -19.52 -5.22 2.71
CA HIS A 130 -19.22 -4.86 4.09
C HIS A 130 -18.07 -3.83 4.09
N PRO A 131 -18.36 -2.60 3.65
CA PRO A 131 -17.36 -1.53 3.63
C PRO A 131 -16.90 -1.24 5.06
N ILE A 132 -15.60 -1.25 5.26
CA ILE A 132 -14.96 -1.01 6.55
C ILE A 132 -13.56 -0.47 6.32
N VAL A 133 -13.04 0.29 7.27
CA VAL A 133 -11.67 0.79 7.25
C VAL A 133 -10.91 0.18 8.42
N LEU A 134 -9.73 -0.38 8.15
CA LEU A 134 -8.76 -0.72 9.17
C LEU A 134 -8.16 0.58 9.71
N GLU A 135 -7.74 0.58 10.96
CA GLU A 135 -7.10 1.75 11.56
C GLU A 135 -6.07 2.37 10.62
N ALA A 136 -6.25 3.65 10.33
CA ALA A 136 -5.41 4.36 9.38
C ALA A 136 -3.96 4.47 9.89
N MET A 137 -3.00 4.17 9.04
CA MET A 137 -1.59 4.43 9.34
C MET A 137 -1.36 5.94 9.42
N VAL A 138 -0.76 6.39 10.51
CA VAL A 138 -0.40 7.80 10.70
C VAL A 138 0.98 8.04 10.09
N PHE A 139 1.03 8.84 9.03
CA PHE A 139 2.28 9.23 8.40
C PHE A 139 2.71 10.63 8.84
N PRO A 140 4.01 10.86 9.08
CA PRO A 140 4.50 12.20 9.39
C PRO A 140 4.31 13.14 8.21
N LYS A 141 4.05 14.41 8.52
CA LYS A 141 3.92 15.46 7.50
C LYS A 141 5.29 15.79 6.91
N PRO A 142 5.37 16.07 5.60
CA PRO A 142 6.60 16.59 4.97
C PRO A 142 7.10 17.85 5.66
N VAL A 143 8.42 18.00 5.70
CA VAL A 143 9.08 19.13 6.42
C VAL A 143 9.81 20.10 5.50
N ILE A 144 10.12 19.71 4.27
CA ILE A 144 10.75 20.57 3.26
C ILE A 144 10.09 20.39 1.90
N SER A 145 10.22 21.40 1.05
CA SER A 145 9.66 21.41 -0.30
C SER A 145 10.64 21.99 -1.30
N ILE A 146 10.59 21.51 -2.53
CA ILE A 146 11.35 22.02 -3.68
C ILE A 146 10.42 22.20 -4.88
N SER A 147 10.72 23.17 -5.73
CA SER A 147 10.06 23.36 -7.01
C SER A 147 10.78 22.57 -8.10
N VAL A 148 10.03 21.89 -8.96
CA VAL A 148 10.54 21.17 -10.12
C VAL A 148 9.85 21.61 -11.39
N LYS A 149 10.61 21.66 -12.49
CA LYS A 149 10.09 21.97 -13.83
C LYS A 149 10.57 20.93 -14.84
N PRO A 150 9.73 20.50 -15.77
CA PRO A 150 10.17 19.63 -16.87
C PRO A 150 11.16 20.40 -17.76
N LYS A 151 12.15 19.71 -18.32
CA LYS A 151 13.14 20.31 -19.23
C LYS A 151 12.51 20.76 -20.56
N ASP A 152 11.49 20.04 -20.99
CA ASP A 152 10.76 20.31 -22.24
C ASP A 152 9.29 19.89 -22.11
N LYS A 153 8.46 20.33 -23.05
CA LYS A 153 7.02 20.02 -23.06
C LYS A 153 6.71 18.52 -23.22
N GLY A 154 7.57 17.76 -23.90
CA GLY A 154 7.40 16.32 -24.10
C GLY A 154 7.66 15.50 -22.81
N SER A 155 8.44 16.05 -21.89
CA SER A 155 8.73 15.41 -20.60
C SER A 155 7.65 15.63 -19.55
N THR A 156 6.71 16.55 -19.76
CA THR A 156 5.67 16.90 -18.78
C THR A 156 4.76 15.71 -18.44
N GLU A 157 4.30 14.99 -19.46
CA GLU A 157 3.43 13.82 -19.26
C GLU A 157 4.16 12.68 -18.54
N LYS A 158 5.40 12.40 -18.96
CA LYS A 158 6.24 11.36 -18.33
C LYS A 158 6.53 11.69 -16.87
N MET A 159 6.83 12.95 -16.58
CA MET A 159 7.04 13.44 -15.22
C MET A 159 5.79 13.27 -14.37
N GLY A 160 4.61 13.59 -14.88
CA GLY A 160 3.33 13.41 -14.19
C GLY A 160 3.06 11.95 -13.84
N ILE A 161 3.31 11.03 -14.77
CA ILE A 161 3.14 9.59 -14.55
C ILE A 161 4.13 9.09 -13.47
N ALA A 162 5.41 9.49 -13.57
CA ALA A 162 6.43 9.09 -12.60
C ALA A 162 6.12 9.62 -11.19
N ILE A 163 5.72 10.88 -11.08
CA ILE A 163 5.29 11.49 -9.82
C ILE A 163 4.09 10.74 -9.23
N GLY A 164 3.09 10.42 -10.04
CA GLY A 164 1.92 9.66 -9.58
C GLY A 164 2.29 8.30 -8.96
N LYS A 165 3.26 7.59 -9.54
CA LYS A 165 3.79 6.34 -8.98
C LYS A 165 4.50 6.57 -7.65
N MET A 166 5.35 7.59 -7.56
CA MET A 166 6.07 7.91 -6.32
C MET A 166 5.14 8.27 -5.17
N VAL A 167 4.05 8.99 -5.45
CA VAL A 167 3.02 9.32 -4.44
C VAL A 167 2.27 8.07 -3.98
N ALA A 168 2.00 7.12 -4.89
CA ALA A 168 1.36 5.86 -4.53
C ALA A 168 2.25 4.97 -3.66
N GLU A 169 3.56 4.99 -3.91
CA GLU A 169 4.55 4.22 -3.14
C GLU A 169 4.81 4.80 -1.74
N ASP A 170 4.83 6.14 -1.63
CA ASP A 170 5.36 6.85 -0.47
C ASP A 170 4.36 7.90 0.05
N PRO A 171 3.61 7.61 1.10
CA PRO A 171 2.62 8.53 1.65
C PRO A 171 3.22 9.77 2.34
N THR A 172 4.53 9.79 2.60
CA THR A 172 5.25 10.95 3.14
C THR A 172 5.73 11.90 2.04
N PHE A 173 5.62 11.49 0.76
CA PHE A 173 5.94 12.31 -0.40
C PHE A 173 4.66 12.94 -0.95
N LYS A 174 4.61 14.28 -0.97
CA LYS A 174 3.46 15.04 -1.47
C LYS A 174 3.84 15.88 -2.67
N VAL A 175 2.84 16.09 -3.52
CA VAL A 175 2.98 16.89 -4.74
C VAL A 175 1.80 17.83 -4.85
N GLU A 176 2.09 19.10 -5.06
CA GLU A 176 1.11 20.16 -5.22
C GLU A 176 1.52 21.02 -6.42
N THR A 177 0.57 21.68 -7.05
CA THR A 177 0.83 22.70 -8.05
C THR A 177 0.59 24.05 -7.40
N ASP A 178 1.61 24.90 -7.42
CA ASP A 178 1.49 26.28 -6.96
C ASP A 178 0.56 27.07 -7.90
N GLU A 179 -0.49 27.65 -7.35
CA GLU A 179 -1.53 28.31 -8.15
C GLU A 179 -1.04 29.62 -8.80
N ASP A 180 -0.07 30.30 -8.18
CA ASP A 180 0.43 31.58 -8.66
C ASP A 180 1.48 31.41 -9.74
N SER A 181 2.44 30.49 -9.54
CA SER A 181 3.55 30.27 -10.47
C SER A 181 3.31 29.15 -11.48
N GLY A 182 2.33 28.26 -11.22
CA GLY A 182 2.09 27.04 -11.99
C GLY A 182 3.20 26.00 -11.87
N GLU A 183 4.08 26.12 -10.88
CA GLU A 183 5.19 25.20 -10.65
C GLU A 183 4.72 23.96 -9.89
N THR A 184 5.35 22.82 -10.15
CA THR A 184 5.15 21.60 -9.38
C THR A 184 6.04 21.62 -8.15
N ILE A 185 5.42 21.56 -6.97
CA ILE A 185 6.09 21.55 -5.67
C ILE A 185 6.13 20.11 -5.16
N LEU A 186 7.31 19.59 -4.91
CA LEU A 186 7.55 18.30 -4.28
C LEU A 186 7.89 18.51 -2.82
N SER A 187 7.18 17.85 -1.91
CA SER A 187 7.38 17.94 -0.46
C SER A 187 7.76 16.58 0.11
N GLY A 188 8.74 16.56 1.00
CA GLY A 188 9.29 15.32 1.58
C GLY A 188 9.86 15.50 2.98
N MET A 189 10.39 14.40 3.53
CA MET A 189 10.88 14.32 4.91
C MET A 189 12.28 14.88 5.13
N GLY A 190 12.98 15.26 4.06
CA GLY A 190 14.34 15.80 4.14
C GLY A 190 14.97 15.97 2.76
N GLU A 191 16.10 16.65 2.72
CA GLU A 191 16.85 16.97 1.50
C GLU A 191 17.21 15.68 0.72
N LEU A 192 17.83 14.71 1.38
CA LEU A 192 18.19 13.42 0.77
C LEU A 192 16.97 12.68 0.21
N HIS A 193 15.83 12.75 0.89
CA HIS A 193 14.59 12.15 0.40
C HIS A 193 14.17 12.75 -0.94
N LEU A 194 14.14 14.08 -1.03
CA LEU A 194 13.79 14.79 -2.26
C LEU A 194 14.82 14.60 -3.37
N ASP A 195 16.12 14.59 -3.05
CA ASP A 195 17.20 14.35 -4.02
C ASP A 195 17.04 12.98 -4.70
N ILE A 196 16.78 11.93 -3.93
CA ILE A 196 16.52 10.58 -4.49
C ILE A 196 15.29 10.60 -5.41
N LYS A 197 14.19 11.25 -5.01
CA LYS A 197 12.99 11.35 -5.85
C LYS A 197 13.26 12.12 -7.15
N VAL A 198 14.03 13.21 -7.08
CA VAL A 198 14.44 13.99 -8.26
C VAL A 198 15.37 13.19 -9.18
N ASP A 199 16.26 12.40 -8.63
CA ASP A 199 17.15 11.54 -9.43
C ASP A 199 16.38 10.47 -10.21
N ILE A 200 15.32 9.93 -9.63
CA ILE A 200 14.42 8.99 -10.33
C ILE A 200 13.66 9.69 -11.48
N LEU A 201 13.40 10.99 -11.38
CA LEU A 201 12.72 11.78 -12.42
C LEU A 201 13.63 12.15 -13.60
N LYS A 202 14.96 12.06 -13.46
CA LYS A 202 15.93 12.38 -14.52
C LYS A 202 16.07 11.27 -15.55
#